data_71a1bb57cd5f22fd0967e2c77f048ff2
#
_entry.id   71a1bb57cd5f22fd0967e2c77f048ff2
#
_cell.length_a   1.000
_cell.length_b   1.000
_cell.length_c   1.000
_cell.angle_alpha   90.00
_cell.angle_beta   90.00
_cell.angle_gamma   90.00
#
_symmetry.space_group_name_H-M   'P 1'
#
loop_
_entity.id
_entity.type
_entity.pdbx_description
1 polymer ?
#
loop_
_entity_poly.entity_id
_entity_poly.type
_entity_poly.pdbx_seq_one_letter_code
_entity_poly.pdbx_strand_id
1 'polypeptide(L)'
;MGTLTARVVPVPVRAGNGRQVVERNFLVYRHSWVVFVSGFFEPVFYLLSIGIGVAHLVGNFRLSDGTTIGYAAFVAPAMLASSAMNGAIFDSTYNIFFRMKYAKLYDSMLATPLRPWDVATGEVTWALLRGTAYSAMFILVMLVMGLVDSWWALLALPASVLIGMAFAGTGMALTTFMRSWQDFEFVQLAIIPMFLFSATFYPVETYPAAIRRLVEITPLYQGVVLERAFTTGTVSWSLLGNALYLAAMGTLGMYVASRRLGKLLLK
;
A
#
# COMPACT_ATOMS: atom_id res chain seq x y z
N MET A 1 42.56 4.91 37.50
CA MET A 1 41.52 5.52 36.62
C MET A 1 41.89 5.15 35.19
N GLY A 2 41.37 4.04 34.66
CA GLY A 2 41.60 3.60 33.28
C GLY A 2 40.51 4.12 32.38
N THR A 3 40.85 4.98 31.47
CA THR A 3 39.97 5.46 30.39
C THR A 3 39.73 4.33 29.43
N LEU A 4 38.55 3.72 29.46
CA LEU A 4 38.04 2.83 28.41
C LEU A 4 37.80 3.66 27.13
N THR A 5 38.80 3.80 26.30
CA THR A 5 38.65 4.25 24.93
C THR A 5 37.93 3.12 24.17
N ALA A 6 36.61 3.21 24.08
CA ALA A 6 35.85 2.37 23.17
C ALA A 6 36.36 2.66 21.76
N ARG A 7 37.15 1.73 21.21
CA ARG A 7 37.52 1.73 19.78
C ARG A 7 36.22 1.56 19.00
N VAL A 8 35.72 2.68 18.47
CA VAL A 8 34.67 2.65 17.46
C VAL A 8 35.30 2.03 16.22
N VAL A 9 35.09 0.74 16.05
CA VAL A 9 35.48 0.04 14.82
C VAL A 9 34.57 0.61 13.72
N PRO A 10 35.11 1.26 12.68
CA PRO A 10 34.28 1.73 11.58
C PRO A 10 33.69 0.50 10.86
N VAL A 11 32.42 0.25 11.10
CA VAL A 11 31.69 -0.78 10.36
C VAL A 11 31.66 -0.35 8.89
N PRO A 12 32.11 -1.18 7.95
CA PRO A 12 32.13 -0.82 6.55
C PRO A 12 30.70 -0.48 6.09
N VAL A 13 30.52 0.72 5.55
CA VAL A 13 29.25 1.21 5.05
C VAL A 13 28.89 0.38 3.80
N ARG A 14 28.24 -0.77 4.01
CA ARG A 14 27.69 -1.57 2.92
C ARG A 14 26.40 -0.91 2.42
N ALA A 15 26.30 -0.72 1.10
CA ALA A 15 25.02 -0.39 0.48
C ALA A 15 24.01 -1.51 0.81
N GLY A 16 22.85 -1.17 1.44
CA GLY A 16 21.80 -2.13 1.76
C GLY A 16 21.53 -2.36 3.25
N ASN A 17 21.81 -1.39 4.11
CA ASN A 17 21.55 -1.49 5.57
C ASN A 17 20.05 -1.30 5.93
N GLY A 18 19.14 -1.14 4.96
CA GLY A 18 17.69 -1.07 5.20
C GLY A 18 17.12 -2.28 5.94
N ARG A 19 17.79 -3.44 5.84
CA ARG A 19 17.47 -4.65 6.61
C ARG A 19 17.46 -4.40 8.13
N GLN A 20 18.38 -3.61 8.65
CA GLN A 20 18.45 -3.29 10.08
C GLN A 20 17.21 -2.52 10.55
N VAL A 21 16.66 -1.66 9.69
CA VAL A 21 15.42 -0.93 9.98
C VAL A 21 14.24 -1.90 10.01
N VAL A 22 14.18 -2.86 9.10
CA VAL A 22 13.15 -3.91 9.08
C VAL A 22 13.24 -4.79 10.32
N GLU A 23 14.44 -5.26 10.69
CA GLU A 23 14.67 -6.08 11.90
C GLU A 23 14.22 -5.35 13.16
N ARG A 24 14.59 -4.06 13.29
CA ARG A 24 14.15 -3.22 14.40
C ARG A 24 12.62 -3.12 14.45
N ASN A 25 11.98 -2.83 13.33
CA ASN A 25 10.54 -2.72 13.25
C ASN A 25 9.87 -4.05 13.64
N PHE A 26 10.38 -5.18 13.18
CA PHE A 26 9.90 -6.50 13.57
C PHE A 26 9.99 -6.74 15.08
N LEU A 27 11.09 -6.39 15.73
CA LEU A 27 11.27 -6.53 17.17
C LEU A 27 10.29 -5.67 17.97
N VAL A 28 10.00 -4.46 17.51
CA VAL A 28 9.00 -3.57 18.12
C VAL A 28 7.59 -4.16 18.00
N TYR A 29 7.20 -4.58 16.81
CA TYR A 29 5.86 -5.11 16.54
C TYR A 29 5.61 -6.49 17.15
N ARG A 30 6.64 -7.28 17.40
CA ARG A 30 6.51 -8.57 18.09
C ARG A 30 5.81 -8.45 19.44
N HIS A 31 5.97 -7.35 20.14
CA HIS A 31 5.31 -7.10 21.43
C HIS A 31 3.89 -6.53 21.27
N SER A 32 3.53 -6.08 20.08
CA SER A 32 2.21 -5.49 19.76
C SER A 32 1.43 -6.35 18.75
N TRP A 33 1.56 -7.68 18.85
CA TRP A 33 0.94 -8.63 17.91
C TRP A 33 -0.58 -8.49 17.81
N VAL A 34 -1.25 -8.07 18.88
CA VAL A 34 -2.71 -7.82 18.90
C VAL A 34 -3.10 -6.75 17.90
N VAL A 35 -2.30 -5.66 17.81
CA VAL A 35 -2.51 -4.60 16.82
C VAL A 35 -2.30 -5.13 15.39
N PHE A 36 -1.36 -6.05 15.22
CA PHE A 36 -1.15 -6.70 13.93
C PHE A 36 -2.36 -7.55 13.53
N VAL A 37 -2.86 -8.36 14.46
CA VAL A 37 -4.04 -9.23 14.23
C VAL A 37 -5.31 -8.41 13.98
N SER A 38 -5.51 -7.28 14.67
CA SER A 38 -6.70 -6.44 14.45
C SER A 38 -6.84 -5.94 13.01
N GLY A 39 -5.74 -5.73 12.30
CA GLY A 39 -5.74 -5.33 10.89
C GLY A 39 -6.30 -6.38 9.93
N PHE A 40 -6.40 -7.65 10.34
CA PHE A 40 -7.03 -8.68 9.51
C PHE A 40 -8.56 -8.61 9.51
N PHE A 41 -9.16 -8.03 10.53
CA PHE A 41 -10.61 -7.99 10.65
C PHE A 41 -11.25 -6.96 9.70
N GLU A 42 -10.59 -5.86 9.41
CA GLU A 42 -11.11 -4.82 8.53
C GLU A 42 -11.50 -5.37 7.15
N PRO A 43 -10.60 -6.04 6.39
CA PRO A 43 -10.94 -6.68 5.11
C PRO A 43 -12.08 -7.69 5.21
N VAL A 44 -12.09 -8.50 6.27
CA VAL A 44 -13.11 -9.53 6.48
C VAL A 44 -14.48 -8.88 6.65
N PHE A 45 -14.59 -7.85 7.49
CA PHE A 45 -15.85 -7.14 7.68
C PHE A 45 -16.35 -6.44 6.43
N TYR A 46 -15.46 -5.85 5.61
CA TYR A 46 -15.84 -5.30 4.32
C TYR A 46 -16.45 -6.37 3.40
N LEU A 47 -15.78 -7.51 3.25
CA LEU A 47 -16.27 -8.59 2.39
C LEU A 47 -17.58 -9.20 2.90
N LEU A 48 -17.71 -9.40 4.20
CA LEU A 48 -18.96 -9.91 4.79
C LEU A 48 -20.11 -8.91 4.61
N SER A 49 -19.87 -7.64 4.87
CA SER A 49 -20.88 -6.58 4.70
C SER A 49 -21.36 -6.48 3.25
N ILE A 50 -20.44 -6.47 2.30
CA ILE A 50 -20.77 -6.37 0.87
C ILE A 50 -21.34 -7.70 0.35
N GLY A 51 -20.71 -8.84 0.70
CA GLY A 51 -21.12 -10.15 0.23
C GLY A 51 -22.49 -10.58 0.76
N ILE A 52 -22.79 -10.31 2.02
CA ILE A 52 -24.06 -10.69 2.64
C ILE A 52 -25.12 -9.59 2.46
N GLY A 53 -24.72 -8.31 2.68
CA GLY A 53 -25.65 -7.20 2.68
C GLY A 53 -26.02 -6.72 1.28
N VAL A 54 -25.03 -6.25 0.53
CA VAL A 54 -25.27 -5.55 -0.74
C VAL A 54 -25.47 -6.52 -1.90
N ALA A 55 -24.74 -7.65 -1.93
CA ALA A 55 -24.82 -8.61 -3.03
C ALA A 55 -26.23 -9.20 -3.21
N HIS A 56 -26.98 -9.42 -2.12
CA HIS A 56 -28.38 -9.88 -2.21
C HIS A 56 -29.33 -8.83 -2.81
N LEU A 57 -29.03 -7.54 -2.66
CA LEU A 57 -29.85 -6.46 -3.18
C LEU A 57 -29.55 -6.15 -4.66
N VAL A 58 -28.28 -6.26 -5.06
CA VAL A 58 -27.83 -5.89 -6.40
C VAL A 58 -27.87 -7.05 -7.37
N GLY A 59 -27.66 -8.29 -6.88
CA GLY A 59 -27.64 -9.50 -7.70
C GLY A 59 -26.42 -9.62 -8.59
N ASN A 60 -26.61 -9.99 -9.87
CA ASN A 60 -25.53 -10.22 -10.81
C ASN A 60 -25.25 -9.00 -11.68
N PHE A 61 -23.98 -8.75 -11.92
CA PHE A 61 -23.48 -7.70 -12.79
C PHE A 61 -23.10 -8.26 -14.16
N ARG A 62 -23.46 -7.56 -15.24
CA ARG A 62 -22.99 -7.86 -16.57
C ARG A 62 -21.82 -6.93 -16.90
N LEU A 63 -20.64 -7.52 -17.13
CA LEU A 63 -19.46 -6.78 -17.59
C LEU A 63 -19.60 -6.41 -19.08
N SER A 64 -18.76 -5.47 -19.53
CA SER A 64 -18.71 -5.00 -20.93
C SER A 64 -18.35 -6.09 -21.94
N ASP A 65 -17.67 -7.15 -21.51
CA ASP A 65 -17.37 -8.35 -22.31
C ASP A 65 -18.54 -9.34 -22.41
N GLY A 66 -19.68 -9.04 -21.77
CA GLY A 66 -20.87 -9.88 -21.75
C GLY A 66 -20.89 -10.95 -20.67
N THR A 67 -19.83 -11.13 -19.91
CA THR A 67 -19.79 -12.06 -18.78
C THR A 67 -20.66 -11.57 -17.64
N THR A 68 -21.29 -12.50 -16.92
CA THR A 68 -22.13 -12.19 -15.76
C THR A 68 -21.42 -12.67 -14.51
N ILE A 69 -21.08 -11.74 -13.63
CA ILE A 69 -20.46 -12.05 -12.32
C ILE A 69 -21.31 -11.55 -11.17
N GLY A 70 -21.22 -12.20 -10.03
CA GLY A 70 -21.87 -11.73 -8.80
C GLY A 70 -21.27 -10.40 -8.34
N TYR A 71 -22.10 -9.53 -7.76
CA TYR A 71 -21.65 -8.21 -7.27
C TYR A 71 -20.47 -8.31 -6.29
N ALA A 72 -20.49 -9.30 -5.38
CA ALA A 72 -19.39 -9.52 -4.45
C ALA A 72 -18.07 -9.85 -5.17
N ALA A 73 -18.11 -10.70 -6.21
CA ALA A 73 -16.93 -11.04 -7.02
C ALA A 73 -16.39 -9.86 -7.83
N PHE A 74 -17.27 -8.91 -8.19
CA PHE A 74 -16.86 -7.65 -8.84
C PHE A 74 -16.16 -6.69 -7.88
N VAL A 75 -16.69 -6.53 -6.65
CA VAL A 75 -16.21 -5.54 -5.69
C VAL A 75 -15.00 -6.04 -4.89
N ALA A 76 -14.92 -7.34 -4.58
CA ALA A 76 -13.88 -7.89 -3.72
C ALA A 76 -12.43 -7.58 -4.19
N PRO A 77 -12.06 -7.73 -5.47
CA PRO A 77 -10.73 -7.33 -5.96
C PRO A 77 -10.43 -5.84 -5.80
N ALA A 78 -11.45 -5.00 -5.99
CA ALA A 78 -11.31 -3.56 -5.82
C ALA A 78 -11.12 -3.18 -4.34
N MET A 79 -11.79 -3.90 -3.43
CA MET A 79 -11.58 -3.74 -1.99
C MET A 79 -10.18 -4.21 -1.56
N LEU A 80 -9.66 -5.29 -2.17
CA LEU A 80 -8.28 -5.73 -1.96
C LEU A 80 -7.28 -4.65 -2.36
N ALA A 81 -7.42 -4.07 -3.56
CA ALA A 81 -6.58 -2.96 -4.03
C ALA A 81 -6.66 -1.74 -3.10
N SER A 82 -7.87 -1.40 -2.65
CA SER A 82 -8.12 -0.27 -1.73
C SER A 82 -7.53 -0.51 -0.35
N SER A 83 -7.61 -1.74 0.17
CA SER A 83 -7.00 -2.13 1.45
C SER A 83 -5.47 -2.04 1.37
N ALA A 84 -4.86 -2.53 0.27
CA ALA A 84 -3.42 -2.39 0.04
C ALA A 84 -2.97 -0.92 -0.03
N MET A 85 -3.75 -0.06 -0.71
CA MET A 85 -3.52 1.38 -0.74
C MET A 85 -3.62 2.01 0.65
N ASN A 86 -4.73 1.79 1.36
CA ASN A 86 -4.98 2.41 2.66
C ASN A 86 -3.91 2.01 3.69
N GLY A 87 -3.58 0.72 3.77
CA GLY A 87 -2.52 0.23 4.64
C GLY A 87 -1.16 0.86 4.34
N ALA A 88 -0.80 0.92 3.05
CA ALA A 88 0.46 1.52 2.60
C ALA A 88 0.54 3.02 2.92
N ILE A 89 -0.54 3.76 2.66
CA ILE A 89 -0.59 5.21 2.95
C ILE A 89 -0.54 5.44 4.47
N PHE A 90 -1.33 4.70 5.25
CA PHE A 90 -1.32 4.86 6.70
C PHE A 90 0.09 4.65 7.27
N ASP A 91 0.77 3.59 6.86
CA ASP A 91 2.12 3.28 7.34
C ASP A 91 3.16 4.31 6.87
N SER A 92 3.06 4.75 5.63
CA SER A 92 4.05 5.66 5.04
C SER A 92 3.79 7.14 5.35
N THR A 93 2.61 7.48 5.87
CA THR A 93 2.29 8.85 6.26
C THR A 93 2.24 9.01 7.77
N TYR A 94 1.21 8.51 8.45
CA TYR A 94 1.01 8.69 9.89
C TYR A 94 2.17 8.16 10.73
N ASN A 95 2.59 6.91 10.50
CA ASN A 95 3.65 6.30 11.28
C ASN A 95 5.00 6.98 11.03
N ILE A 96 5.32 7.31 9.76
CA ILE A 96 6.57 7.97 9.41
C ILE A 96 6.61 9.41 9.95
N PHE A 97 5.50 10.15 9.83
CA PHE A 97 5.41 11.51 10.38
C PHE A 97 5.63 11.50 11.89
N PHE A 98 4.96 10.61 12.61
CA PHE A 98 5.12 10.50 14.06
C PHE A 98 6.57 10.18 14.44
N ARG A 99 7.19 9.20 13.78
CA ARG A 99 8.59 8.82 14.00
C ARG A 99 9.58 9.93 13.67
N MET A 100 9.30 10.71 12.64
CA MET A 100 10.13 11.81 12.19
C MET A 100 10.01 13.05 13.09
N LYS A 101 8.78 13.49 13.39
CA LYS A 101 8.51 14.77 14.06
C LYS A 101 8.50 14.67 15.58
N TYR A 102 7.85 13.65 16.13
CA TYR A 102 7.65 13.51 17.58
C TYR A 102 8.69 12.62 18.24
N ALA A 103 8.88 11.42 17.72
CA ALA A 103 9.85 10.48 18.26
C ALA A 103 11.31 10.81 17.89
N LYS A 104 11.55 11.69 16.92
CA LYS A 104 12.87 12.04 16.37
C LYS A 104 13.75 10.82 16.09
N LEU A 105 13.11 9.72 15.72
CA LEU A 105 13.74 8.43 15.56
C LEU A 105 14.78 8.44 14.42
N TYR A 106 14.48 9.16 13.36
CA TYR A 106 15.37 9.20 12.19
C TYR A 106 16.63 10.04 12.43
N ASP A 107 16.58 11.02 13.35
CA ASP A 107 17.79 11.75 13.80
C ASP A 107 18.77 10.79 14.48
N SER A 108 18.28 9.91 15.37
CA SER A 108 19.10 8.91 16.02
C SER A 108 19.59 7.80 15.08
N MET A 109 18.77 7.40 14.09
CA MET A 109 19.17 6.43 13.08
C MET A 109 20.28 6.98 12.17
N LEU A 110 20.19 8.23 11.75
CA LEU A 110 21.19 8.88 10.88
C LEU A 110 22.45 9.30 11.63
N ALA A 111 22.45 9.27 12.96
CA ALA A 111 23.68 9.34 13.76
C ALA A 111 24.51 8.04 13.72
N THR A 112 23.95 6.95 13.16
CA THR A 112 24.62 5.69 12.86
C THR A 112 25.07 5.68 11.39
N PRO A 113 25.82 4.65 10.90
CA PRO A 113 26.19 4.56 9.49
C PRO A 113 25.07 4.30 8.49
N LEU A 114 23.80 4.55 8.86
CA LEU A 114 22.63 4.46 7.99
C LEU A 114 22.54 5.72 7.10
N ARG A 115 22.14 5.51 5.85
CA ARG A 115 21.84 6.58 4.90
C ARG A 115 20.35 6.87 4.84
N PRO A 116 19.91 8.07 4.43
CA PRO A 116 18.50 8.38 4.22
C PRO A 116 17.78 7.38 3.32
N TRP A 117 18.49 6.84 2.32
CA TRP A 117 17.97 5.79 1.44
C TRP A 117 17.72 4.47 2.19
N ASP A 118 18.60 4.07 3.11
CA ASP A 118 18.46 2.85 3.91
C ASP A 118 17.24 2.95 4.85
N VAL A 119 17.01 4.14 5.42
CA VAL A 119 15.82 4.41 6.24
C VAL A 119 14.56 4.33 5.38
N ALA A 120 14.54 5.01 4.22
CA ALA A 120 13.39 5.02 3.33
C ALA A 120 13.04 3.62 2.82
N THR A 121 14.02 2.88 2.33
CA THR A 121 13.80 1.50 1.84
C THR A 121 13.40 0.56 2.96
N GLY A 122 13.99 0.67 4.14
CA GLY A 122 13.65 -0.17 5.29
C GLY A 122 12.23 0.05 5.80
N GLU A 123 11.78 1.31 5.91
CA GLU A 123 10.41 1.63 6.34
C GLU A 123 9.38 1.18 5.31
N VAL A 124 9.61 1.44 4.01
CA VAL A 124 8.72 0.98 2.94
C VAL A 124 8.70 -0.55 2.87
N THR A 125 9.85 -1.22 2.97
CA THR A 125 9.89 -2.69 2.99
C THR A 125 9.09 -3.25 4.17
N TRP A 126 9.17 -2.64 5.34
CA TRP A 126 8.36 -3.05 6.50
C TRP A 126 6.87 -2.87 6.25
N ALA A 127 6.45 -1.73 5.70
CA ALA A 127 5.06 -1.48 5.32
C ALA A 127 4.55 -2.50 4.30
N LEU A 128 5.38 -2.85 3.30
CA LEU A 128 5.05 -3.87 2.30
C LEU A 128 4.94 -5.27 2.89
N LEU A 129 5.83 -5.68 3.79
CA LEU A 129 5.74 -6.98 4.46
C LEU A 129 4.43 -7.12 5.24
N ARG A 130 4.05 -6.07 5.94
CA ARG A 130 2.79 -6.01 6.69
C ARG A 130 1.58 -6.02 5.76
N GLY A 131 1.60 -5.16 4.74
CA GLY A 131 0.55 -5.10 3.71
C GLY A 131 0.40 -6.43 2.97
N THR A 132 1.50 -7.12 2.67
CA THR A 132 1.48 -8.45 2.05
C THR A 132 0.75 -9.48 2.92
N ALA A 133 1.00 -9.47 4.24
CA ALA A 133 0.31 -10.38 5.15
C ALA A 133 -1.21 -10.10 5.20
N TYR A 134 -1.62 -8.83 5.21
CA TYR A 134 -3.03 -8.44 5.16
C TYR A 134 -3.69 -8.79 3.83
N SER A 135 -3.01 -8.53 2.70
CA SER A 135 -3.50 -8.90 1.36
C SER A 135 -3.61 -10.42 1.19
N ALA A 136 -2.65 -11.19 1.72
CA ALA A 136 -2.72 -12.65 1.70
C ALA A 136 -3.94 -13.17 2.46
N MET A 137 -4.24 -12.60 3.63
CA MET A 137 -5.43 -12.96 4.40
C MET A 137 -6.71 -12.55 3.67
N PHE A 138 -6.73 -11.38 3.04
CA PHE A 138 -7.86 -10.93 2.23
C PHE A 138 -8.14 -11.91 1.07
N ILE A 139 -7.10 -12.29 0.33
CA ILE A 139 -7.20 -13.26 -0.79
C ILE A 139 -7.68 -14.62 -0.27
N LEU A 140 -7.20 -15.06 0.90
CA LEU A 140 -7.65 -16.30 1.52
C LEU A 140 -9.17 -16.24 1.83
N VAL A 141 -9.67 -15.14 2.37
CA VAL A 141 -11.10 -14.96 2.63
C VAL A 141 -11.88 -14.96 1.31
N MET A 142 -11.39 -14.28 0.26
CA MET A 142 -12.00 -14.33 -1.07
C MET A 142 -12.09 -15.76 -1.61
N LEU A 143 -11.03 -16.55 -1.45
CA LEU A 143 -11.00 -17.96 -1.85
C LEU A 143 -12.04 -18.80 -1.08
N VAL A 144 -12.11 -18.64 0.24
CA VAL A 144 -13.09 -19.35 1.08
C VAL A 144 -14.53 -18.97 0.72
N MET A 145 -14.76 -17.72 0.33
CA MET A 145 -16.08 -17.24 -0.10
C MET A 145 -16.42 -17.59 -1.56
N GLY A 146 -15.51 -18.24 -2.31
CA GLY A 146 -15.73 -18.57 -3.71
C GLY A 146 -15.81 -17.35 -4.64
N LEU A 147 -15.08 -16.28 -4.32
CA LEU A 147 -15.05 -15.03 -5.09
C LEU A 147 -13.88 -14.97 -6.08
N VAL A 148 -13.19 -16.08 -6.28
CA VAL A 148 -12.00 -16.19 -7.14
C VAL A 148 -12.25 -17.30 -8.16
N ASP A 149 -12.29 -16.91 -9.43
CA ASP A 149 -12.65 -17.83 -10.53
C ASP A 149 -11.42 -18.30 -11.32
N SER A 150 -10.21 -17.81 -11.00
CA SER A 150 -9.04 -18.05 -11.83
C SER A 150 -7.76 -18.38 -11.05
N TRP A 151 -6.93 -19.24 -11.64
CA TRP A 151 -5.56 -19.52 -11.15
C TRP A 151 -4.64 -18.30 -11.19
N TRP A 152 -4.93 -17.32 -12.04
CA TRP A 152 -4.21 -16.05 -12.09
C TRP A 152 -4.31 -15.25 -10.80
N ALA A 153 -5.23 -15.59 -9.91
CA ALA A 153 -5.35 -14.98 -8.58
C ALA A 153 -4.07 -15.12 -7.71
N LEU A 154 -3.18 -16.05 -8.04
CA LEU A 154 -1.84 -16.08 -7.42
C LEU A 154 -1.04 -14.79 -7.69
N LEU A 155 -1.31 -14.10 -8.81
CA LEU A 155 -0.70 -12.81 -9.13
C LEU A 155 -1.38 -11.62 -8.41
N ALA A 156 -2.53 -11.81 -7.77
CA ALA A 156 -3.17 -10.78 -6.97
C ALA A 156 -2.28 -10.36 -5.78
N LEU A 157 -1.58 -11.31 -5.15
CA LEU A 157 -0.67 -10.97 -4.05
C LEU A 157 0.51 -10.07 -4.49
N PRO A 158 1.30 -10.41 -5.53
CA PRO A 158 2.31 -9.48 -6.04
C PRO A 158 1.72 -8.17 -6.59
N ALA A 159 0.50 -8.16 -7.13
CA ALA A 159 -0.18 -6.93 -7.52
C ALA A 159 -0.49 -6.05 -6.32
N SER A 160 -1.01 -6.62 -5.22
CA SER A 160 -1.22 -5.90 -3.95
C SER A 160 0.09 -5.32 -3.40
N VAL A 161 1.21 -6.06 -3.50
CA VAL A 161 2.53 -5.54 -3.11
C VAL A 161 2.95 -4.36 -3.98
N LEU A 162 2.69 -4.44 -5.29
CA LEU A 162 2.99 -3.35 -6.23
C LEU A 162 2.16 -2.11 -5.94
N ILE A 163 0.85 -2.27 -5.66
CA ILE A 163 -0.04 -1.20 -5.22
C ILE A 163 0.50 -0.59 -3.92
N GLY A 164 0.79 -1.43 -2.94
CA GLY A 164 1.40 -1.01 -1.67
C GLY A 164 2.68 -0.22 -1.87
N MET A 165 3.59 -0.66 -2.74
CA MET A 165 4.84 0.03 -3.08
C MET A 165 4.58 1.41 -3.72
N ALA A 166 3.63 1.50 -4.65
CA ALA A 166 3.26 2.75 -5.30
C ALA A 166 2.78 3.79 -4.27
N PHE A 167 1.88 3.40 -3.39
CA PHE A 167 1.30 4.29 -2.40
C PHE A 167 2.21 4.53 -1.19
N ALA A 168 3.00 3.55 -0.75
CA ALA A 168 3.97 3.75 0.32
C ALA A 168 5.09 4.71 -0.10
N GLY A 169 5.64 4.55 -1.30
CA GLY A 169 6.67 5.46 -1.82
C GLY A 169 6.17 6.89 -1.95
N THR A 170 4.98 7.07 -2.51
CA THR A 170 4.36 8.39 -2.66
C THR A 170 3.93 8.98 -1.31
N GLY A 171 3.33 8.18 -0.43
CA GLY A 171 2.95 8.59 0.92
C GLY A 171 4.16 9.07 1.73
N MET A 172 5.26 8.31 1.70
CA MET A 172 6.50 8.72 2.35
C MET A 172 7.06 10.02 1.77
N ALA A 173 7.01 10.20 0.44
CA ALA A 173 7.41 11.46 -0.17
C ALA A 173 6.54 12.62 0.34
N LEU A 174 5.22 12.48 0.32
CA LEU A 174 4.27 13.48 0.83
C LEU A 174 4.54 13.84 2.29
N THR A 175 4.80 12.85 3.13
CA THR A 175 5.13 13.05 4.57
C THR A 175 6.32 13.97 4.76
N THR A 176 7.30 13.95 3.88
CA THR A 176 8.46 14.87 3.97
C THR A 176 8.12 16.34 3.69
N PHE A 177 6.95 16.63 3.12
CA PHE A 177 6.46 17.99 2.88
C PHE A 177 5.53 18.47 4.03
N MET A 178 4.98 17.55 4.82
CA MET A 178 4.05 17.88 5.90
C MET A 178 4.75 18.62 7.03
N ARG A 179 4.11 19.65 7.53
CA ARG A 179 4.61 20.50 8.62
C ARG A 179 3.87 20.23 9.93
N SER A 180 2.59 19.92 9.82
CA SER A 180 1.67 19.78 10.94
C SER A 180 0.73 18.59 10.78
N TRP A 181 0.04 18.25 11.87
CA TRP A 181 -0.96 17.18 11.85
C TRP A 181 -2.15 17.48 10.94
N GLN A 182 -2.51 18.75 10.78
CA GLN A 182 -3.60 19.17 9.89
C GLN A 182 -3.35 18.84 8.42
N ASP A 183 -2.09 18.70 8.02
CA ASP A 183 -1.75 18.38 6.62
C ASP A 183 -2.23 16.98 6.20
N PHE A 184 -2.59 16.11 7.17
CA PHE A 184 -3.20 14.80 6.87
C PHE A 184 -4.61 14.92 6.27
N GLU A 185 -5.31 16.02 6.49
CA GLU A 185 -6.62 16.26 5.87
C GLU A 185 -6.51 16.30 4.35
N PHE A 186 -5.42 16.84 3.79
CA PHE A 186 -5.16 16.82 2.35
C PHE A 186 -4.96 15.40 1.80
N VAL A 187 -4.35 14.52 2.59
CA VAL A 187 -4.19 13.10 2.21
C VAL A 187 -5.56 12.42 2.17
N GLN A 188 -6.39 12.64 3.19
CA GLN A 188 -7.75 12.09 3.22
C GLN A 188 -8.63 12.67 2.09
N LEU A 189 -8.49 13.96 1.80
CA LEU A 189 -9.17 14.61 0.69
C LEU A 189 -8.83 13.99 -0.68
N ALA A 190 -7.63 13.45 -0.84
CA ALA A 190 -7.23 12.73 -2.06
C ALA A 190 -7.70 11.27 -2.06
N ILE A 191 -7.60 10.57 -0.90
CA ILE A 191 -7.92 9.13 -0.78
C ILE A 191 -9.40 8.86 -0.96
N ILE A 192 -10.27 9.64 -0.31
CA ILE A 192 -11.71 9.38 -0.30
C ILE A 192 -12.31 9.45 -1.71
N PRO A 193 -12.10 10.51 -2.51
CA PRO A 193 -12.58 10.53 -3.88
C PRO A 193 -11.97 9.42 -4.74
N MET A 194 -10.67 9.17 -4.58
CA MET A 194 -9.99 8.11 -5.32
C MET A 194 -10.61 6.74 -5.03
N PHE A 195 -10.92 6.43 -3.76
CA PHE A 195 -11.60 5.19 -3.38
C PHE A 195 -13.01 5.09 -3.98
N LEU A 196 -13.79 6.17 -3.95
CA LEU A 196 -15.16 6.16 -4.45
C LEU A 196 -15.25 6.08 -5.98
N PHE A 197 -14.31 6.71 -6.67
CA PHE A 197 -14.35 6.87 -8.13
C PHE A 197 -13.42 5.94 -8.90
N SER A 198 -12.69 5.02 -8.27
CA SER A 198 -11.77 4.09 -8.97
C SER A 198 -12.44 2.81 -9.48
N ALA A 199 -13.70 2.88 -9.91
CA ALA A 199 -14.49 1.72 -10.34
C ALA A 199 -14.57 0.59 -9.29
N THR A 200 -14.57 0.97 -8.01
CA THR A 200 -14.64 0.05 -6.87
C THR A 200 -16.02 -0.59 -6.78
N PHE A 201 -17.08 0.21 -6.87
CA PHE A 201 -18.46 -0.22 -6.61
C PHE A 201 -19.29 -0.45 -7.88
N TYR A 202 -18.91 0.13 -9.00
CA TYR A 202 -19.60 0.01 -10.28
C TYR A 202 -18.62 0.15 -11.46
N PRO A 203 -18.96 -0.41 -12.63
CA PRO A 203 -18.09 -0.39 -13.80
C PRO A 203 -17.74 1.04 -14.25
N VAL A 204 -16.53 1.23 -14.78
CA VAL A 204 -16.03 2.54 -15.22
C VAL A 204 -16.86 3.12 -16.37
N GLU A 205 -17.51 2.26 -17.15
CA GLU A 205 -18.40 2.62 -18.28
C GLU A 205 -19.64 3.39 -17.83
N THR A 206 -20.02 3.28 -16.57
CA THR A 206 -21.17 3.99 -15.99
C THR A 206 -20.94 5.51 -15.88
N TYR A 207 -19.66 5.92 -15.87
CA TYR A 207 -19.32 7.34 -15.78
C TYR A 207 -19.46 8.08 -17.11
N PRO A 208 -19.84 9.39 -17.07
CA PRO A 208 -19.69 10.27 -18.22
C PRO A 208 -18.24 10.31 -18.73
N ALA A 209 -18.05 10.47 -20.05
CA ALA A 209 -16.74 10.35 -20.70
C ALA A 209 -15.62 11.24 -20.07
N ALA A 210 -15.97 12.44 -19.57
CA ALA A 210 -15.01 13.33 -18.94
C ALA A 210 -14.52 12.78 -17.58
N ILE A 211 -15.43 12.27 -16.75
CA ILE A 211 -15.12 11.69 -15.44
C ILE A 211 -14.38 10.37 -15.63
N ARG A 212 -14.82 9.56 -16.58
CA ARG A 212 -14.17 8.28 -16.91
C ARG A 212 -12.66 8.44 -17.15
N ARG A 213 -12.25 9.42 -17.96
CA ARG A 213 -10.83 9.69 -18.23
C ARG A 213 -10.05 10.06 -16.97
N LEU A 214 -10.65 10.84 -16.08
CA LEU A 214 -10.05 11.18 -14.79
C LEU A 214 -9.89 9.94 -13.90
N VAL A 215 -10.90 9.10 -13.85
CA VAL A 215 -10.87 7.83 -13.10
C VAL A 215 -9.77 6.92 -13.62
N GLU A 216 -9.69 6.73 -14.94
CA GLU A 216 -8.69 5.87 -15.59
C GLU A 216 -7.24 6.30 -15.33
N ILE A 217 -6.98 7.57 -15.05
CA ILE A 217 -5.65 8.07 -14.69
C ILE A 217 -5.31 7.82 -13.20
N THR A 218 -6.31 7.60 -12.35
CA THR A 218 -6.04 7.43 -10.91
C THR A 218 -5.20 6.18 -10.62
N PRO A 219 -4.23 6.27 -9.70
CA PRO A 219 -3.38 5.12 -9.37
C PRO A 219 -4.17 3.95 -8.78
N LEU A 220 -5.22 4.21 -8.02
CA LEU A 220 -6.04 3.15 -7.46
C LEU A 220 -6.81 2.39 -8.54
N TYR A 221 -7.33 3.09 -9.56
CA TYR A 221 -7.97 2.42 -10.70
C TYR A 221 -7.03 1.45 -11.39
N GLN A 222 -5.77 1.83 -11.61
CA GLN A 222 -4.76 0.94 -12.18
C GLN A 222 -4.57 -0.34 -11.35
N GLY A 223 -4.58 -0.19 -10.02
CA GLY A 223 -4.54 -1.32 -9.10
C GLY A 223 -5.80 -2.19 -9.15
N VAL A 224 -6.98 -1.57 -9.18
CA VAL A 224 -8.26 -2.29 -9.29
C VAL A 224 -8.35 -3.09 -10.57
N VAL A 225 -7.89 -2.56 -11.71
CA VAL A 225 -7.85 -3.27 -12.99
C VAL A 225 -6.95 -4.51 -12.89
N LEU A 226 -5.77 -4.40 -12.28
CA LEU A 226 -4.87 -5.54 -12.08
C LEU A 226 -5.50 -6.63 -11.21
N GLU A 227 -5.99 -6.25 -10.03
CA GLU A 227 -6.58 -7.21 -9.08
C GLU A 227 -7.80 -7.91 -9.67
N ARG A 228 -8.67 -7.15 -10.34
CA ARG A 228 -9.86 -7.71 -10.99
C ARG A 228 -9.51 -8.65 -12.12
N ALA A 229 -8.57 -8.29 -12.99
CA ALA A 229 -8.13 -9.14 -14.09
C ALA A 229 -7.54 -10.46 -13.59
N PHE A 230 -6.76 -10.45 -12.51
CA PHE A 230 -6.19 -11.66 -11.95
C PHE A 230 -7.22 -12.56 -11.27
N THR A 231 -8.19 -11.99 -10.58
CA THR A 231 -9.22 -12.78 -9.89
C THR A 231 -10.29 -13.35 -10.84
N THR A 232 -10.61 -12.63 -11.92
CA THR A 232 -11.58 -13.07 -12.94
C THR A 232 -10.95 -13.84 -14.11
N GLY A 233 -9.62 -13.81 -14.24
CA GLY A 233 -8.90 -14.50 -15.33
C GLY A 233 -8.82 -13.74 -16.65
N THR A 234 -9.26 -12.48 -16.71
CA THR A 234 -9.23 -11.64 -17.93
C THR A 234 -7.85 -11.00 -18.14
N VAL A 235 -6.82 -11.84 -18.17
CA VAL A 235 -5.42 -11.39 -18.27
C VAL A 235 -5.06 -11.00 -19.70
N SER A 236 -4.55 -9.79 -19.89
CA SER A 236 -4.11 -9.26 -21.18
C SER A 236 -2.78 -8.48 -21.06
N TRP A 237 -2.11 -8.27 -22.18
CA TRP A 237 -0.84 -7.53 -22.23
C TRP A 237 -0.98 -6.06 -21.81
N SER A 238 -2.17 -5.48 -21.87
CA SER A 238 -2.44 -4.13 -21.40
C SER A 238 -2.17 -3.95 -19.90
N LEU A 239 -2.28 -5.02 -19.10
CA LEU A 239 -2.00 -5.01 -17.66
C LEU A 239 -0.55 -4.64 -17.34
N LEU A 240 0.39 -4.88 -18.27
CA LEU A 240 1.77 -4.40 -18.10
C LEU A 240 1.85 -2.88 -18.01
N GLY A 241 1.01 -2.15 -18.75
CA GLY A 241 0.92 -0.69 -18.65
C GLY A 241 0.51 -0.24 -17.25
N ASN A 242 -0.51 -0.91 -16.68
CA ASN A 242 -0.99 -0.63 -15.32
C ASN A 242 0.11 -0.93 -14.27
N ALA A 243 0.80 -2.06 -14.42
CA ALA A 243 1.88 -2.44 -13.53
C ALA A 243 3.08 -1.47 -13.62
N LEU A 244 3.48 -1.06 -14.83
CA LEU A 244 4.54 -0.10 -15.04
C LEU A 244 4.20 1.29 -14.47
N TYR A 245 2.94 1.72 -14.60
CA TYR A 245 2.47 2.96 -14.01
C TYR A 245 2.66 2.95 -12.49
N LEU A 246 2.21 1.91 -11.81
CA LEU A 246 2.35 1.76 -10.35
C LEU A 246 3.81 1.64 -9.92
N ALA A 247 4.62 0.87 -10.65
CA ALA A 247 6.05 0.73 -10.39
C ALA A 247 6.78 2.07 -10.54
N ALA A 248 6.49 2.84 -11.59
CA ALA A 248 7.06 4.17 -11.81
C ALA A 248 6.66 5.14 -10.70
N MET A 249 5.39 5.14 -10.31
CA MET A 249 4.89 5.97 -9.19
C MET A 249 5.63 5.66 -7.88
N GLY A 250 5.74 4.36 -7.52
CA GLY A 250 6.41 3.93 -6.29
C GLY A 250 7.90 4.26 -6.27
N THR A 251 8.62 3.97 -7.36
CA THR A 251 10.07 4.24 -7.46
C THR A 251 10.36 5.74 -7.44
N LEU A 252 9.55 6.54 -8.13
CA LEU A 252 9.67 8.00 -8.12
C LEU A 252 9.40 8.56 -6.73
N GLY A 253 8.34 8.09 -6.07
CA GLY A 253 8.00 8.46 -4.69
C GLY A 253 9.14 8.16 -3.71
N MET A 254 9.70 6.95 -3.76
CA MET A 254 10.87 6.54 -2.97
C MET A 254 12.10 7.42 -3.22
N TYR A 255 12.38 7.73 -4.47
CA TYR A 255 13.49 8.61 -4.84
C TYR A 255 13.32 10.02 -4.24
N VAL A 256 12.14 10.60 -4.38
CA VAL A 256 11.81 11.92 -3.80
C VAL A 256 11.90 11.87 -2.28
N ALA A 257 11.34 10.85 -1.63
CA ALA A 257 11.36 10.68 -0.17
C ALA A 257 12.80 10.64 0.36
N SER A 258 13.67 9.81 -0.23
CA SER A 258 15.06 9.66 0.22
C SER A 258 15.88 10.94 0.06
N ARG A 259 15.72 11.65 -1.07
CA ARG A 259 16.39 12.94 -1.32
C ARG A 259 15.97 14.01 -0.32
N ARG A 260 14.67 14.05 0.00
CA ARG A 260 14.16 15.05 0.95
C ARG A 260 14.49 14.72 2.40
N LEU A 261 14.43 13.44 2.80
CA LEU A 261 14.91 13.02 4.12
C LEU A 261 16.36 13.45 4.36
N GLY A 262 17.22 13.24 3.36
CA GLY A 262 18.62 13.72 3.44
C GLY A 262 18.72 15.22 3.67
N LYS A 263 17.91 16.02 2.97
CA LYS A 263 17.90 17.49 3.13
C LYS A 263 17.32 17.97 4.46
N LEU A 264 16.39 17.21 5.05
CA LEU A 264 15.71 17.57 6.29
C LEU A 264 16.53 17.21 7.54
N LEU A 265 17.26 16.10 7.49
CA LEU A 265 17.86 15.46 8.65
C LEU A 265 19.40 15.57 8.68
N LEU A 266 20.05 15.83 7.55
CA LEU A 266 21.52 15.98 7.44
C LEU A 266 21.94 17.45 7.31
N LYS A 267 21.23 18.37 8.01
CA LYS A 267 21.62 19.78 8.10
C LYS A 267 22.74 19.99 9.07
#